data_842b75a2289fd39955b7dd7a1159aba8
#
_entry.id   842b75a2289fd39955b7dd7a1159aba8
#
_cell.length_a   1.000
_cell.length_b   1.000
_cell.length_c   1.000
_cell.angle_alpha   90.00
_cell.angle_beta   90.00
_cell.angle_gamma   90.00
#
_symmetry.space_group_name_H-M   'P 1'
#
loop_
_entity.id
_entity.type
_entity.pdbx_description
1 polymer ?
#
loop_
_entity_poly.entity_id
_entity_poly.type
_entity_poly.pdbx_seq_one_letter_code
_entity_poly.pdbx_strand_id
1 'polypeptide(L)'
;MIKFENVSFGYEKEIPVIKNLSFSIKDGDTIGLIGANGAGKSTIMKILLGLLQHEGHIIVDSLEVEKKNYPEIRKKLGYVLQDSDNQMFMPTVYEDMMFAPMNYGFTRDEAEKRVDETLKKLGLMELKHRHNHKISGGEKRMAAIATILAMDPEVILMDEPSTALDPMNRRTLINTIKQLPQTKIIASHDLDMILETCNRVILLNHGEIVADGKTKELLTNRKLLEDNRMELPLCLQHTVPDNE
;
A
#
# COMPACT_ATOMS: atom_id res chain seq x y z
N MET A 1 9.55 -4.88 11.71
CA MET A 1 10.49 -5.06 10.56
C MET A 1 10.01 -6.14 9.62
N ILE A 2 10.09 -5.94 8.29
CA ILE A 2 9.73 -6.97 7.29
C ILE A 2 10.98 -7.36 6.51
N LYS A 3 11.17 -8.67 6.26
CA LYS A 3 12.31 -9.19 5.53
C LYS A 3 11.85 -10.21 4.48
N PHE A 4 12.35 -10.05 3.26
CA PHE A 4 12.20 -10.99 2.15
C PHE A 4 13.55 -11.63 1.87
N GLU A 5 13.61 -12.96 1.76
CA GLU A 5 14.83 -13.73 1.50
C GLU A 5 14.57 -14.75 0.39
N ASN A 6 15.18 -14.51 -0.78
CA ASN A 6 15.12 -15.36 -1.97
C ASN A 6 13.68 -15.73 -2.37
N VAL A 7 12.76 -14.75 -2.32
CA VAL A 7 11.34 -14.98 -2.57
C VAL A 7 11.08 -15.11 -4.07
N SER A 8 10.41 -16.19 -4.47
CA SER A 8 9.96 -16.43 -5.85
C SER A 8 8.50 -16.85 -5.89
N PHE A 9 7.82 -16.48 -6.97
CA PHE A 9 6.42 -16.82 -7.18
C PHE A 9 6.05 -16.79 -8.66
N GLY A 10 5.20 -17.72 -9.09
CA GLY A 10 4.52 -17.71 -10.39
C GLY A 10 3.07 -18.20 -10.25
N TYR A 11 2.15 -17.62 -11.00
CA TYR A 11 0.76 -18.13 -11.07
C TYR A 11 0.71 -19.48 -11.79
N GLU A 12 1.63 -19.68 -12.75
CA GLU A 12 1.88 -20.96 -13.42
C GLU A 12 3.33 -21.37 -13.14
N LYS A 13 3.58 -22.66 -12.99
CA LYS A 13 4.90 -23.17 -12.60
C LYS A 13 6.05 -22.74 -13.50
N GLU A 14 5.77 -22.50 -14.78
CA GLU A 14 6.79 -22.16 -15.80
C GLU A 14 6.94 -20.65 -16.04
N ILE A 15 6.05 -19.82 -15.45
CA ILE A 15 6.04 -18.37 -15.68
C ILE A 15 6.23 -17.63 -14.36
N PRO A 16 7.50 -17.38 -13.97
CA PRO A 16 7.78 -16.66 -12.73
C PRO A 16 7.39 -15.19 -12.86
N VAL A 17 6.57 -14.71 -11.90
CA VAL A 17 6.18 -13.30 -11.77
C VAL A 17 7.09 -12.57 -10.78
N ILE A 18 7.58 -13.26 -9.77
CA ILE A 18 8.56 -12.79 -8.79
C ILE A 18 9.76 -13.74 -8.82
N LYS A 19 10.98 -13.19 -8.88
CA LYS A 19 12.19 -13.94 -9.10
C LYS A 19 13.24 -13.57 -8.06
N ASN A 20 13.45 -14.45 -7.10
CA ASN A 20 14.54 -14.38 -6.11
C ASN A 20 14.67 -13.00 -5.41
N LEU A 21 13.55 -12.41 -4.98
CA LEU A 21 13.56 -11.12 -4.32
C LEU A 21 14.13 -11.23 -2.90
N SER A 22 15.07 -10.33 -2.58
CA SER A 22 15.62 -10.18 -1.24
C SER A 22 15.76 -8.70 -0.89
N PHE A 23 15.05 -8.26 0.14
CA PHE A 23 15.11 -6.90 0.68
C PHE A 23 14.51 -6.86 2.09
N SER A 24 14.70 -5.75 2.78
CA SER A 24 14.13 -5.55 4.11
C SER A 24 13.52 -4.16 4.25
N ILE A 25 12.50 -4.05 5.10
CA ILE A 25 11.78 -2.81 5.43
C ILE A 25 11.89 -2.61 6.93
N LYS A 26 12.37 -1.44 7.34
CA LYS A 26 12.47 -1.05 8.75
C LYS A 26 11.16 -0.44 9.22
N ASP A 27 10.95 -0.50 10.53
CA ASP A 27 9.80 0.16 11.14
C ASP A 27 9.89 1.68 10.93
N GLY A 28 8.76 2.28 10.54
CA GLY A 28 8.65 3.68 10.18
C GLY A 28 9.06 4.04 8.75
N ASP A 29 9.61 3.10 7.96
CA ASP A 29 9.88 3.35 6.54
C ASP A 29 8.58 3.57 5.75
N THR A 30 8.65 4.45 4.77
CA THR A 30 7.63 4.57 3.71
C THR A 30 8.27 4.21 2.38
N ILE A 31 7.95 3.01 1.91
CA ILE A 31 8.56 2.42 0.71
C ILE A 31 7.63 2.59 -0.49
N GLY A 32 8.16 3.15 -1.58
CA GLY A 32 7.51 3.11 -2.89
C GLY A 32 7.92 1.86 -3.66
N LEU A 33 6.97 0.99 -4.00
CA LEU A 33 7.18 -0.07 -4.99
C LEU A 33 6.79 0.49 -6.36
N ILE A 34 7.76 0.74 -7.22
CA ILE A 34 7.53 1.29 -8.56
C ILE A 34 7.93 0.29 -9.65
N GLY A 35 7.49 0.53 -10.86
CA GLY A 35 7.75 -0.33 -12.03
C GLY A 35 6.56 -0.40 -12.96
N ALA A 36 6.77 -0.88 -14.17
CA ALA A 36 5.74 -1.03 -15.18
C ALA A 36 4.57 -1.94 -14.72
N ASN A 37 3.46 -1.89 -15.44
CA ASN A 37 2.36 -2.82 -15.21
C ASN A 37 2.85 -4.28 -15.40
N GLY A 38 2.46 -5.16 -14.49
CA GLY A 38 2.92 -6.55 -14.49
C GLY A 38 4.31 -6.78 -13.86
N ALA A 39 5.01 -5.75 -13.34
CA ALA A 39 6.30 -5.92 -12.69
C ALA A 39 6.27 -6.72 -11.38
N GLY A 40 5.08 -7.01 -10.83
CA GLY A 40 4.93 -7.83 -9.61
C GLY A 40 4.56 -7.07 -8.34
N LYS A 41 4.31 -5.75 -8.41
CA LYS A 41 4.02 -4.89 -7.25
C LYS A 41 2.90 -5.42 -6.36
N SER A 42 1.69 -5.59 -6.91
CA SER A 42 0.52 -6.12 -6.17
C SER A 42 0.72 -7.59 -5.76
N THR A 43 1.52 -8.36 -6.52
CA THR A 43 1.85 -9.75 -6.20
C THR A 43 2.67 -9.82 -4.91
N ILE A 44 3.67 -8.95 -4.73
CA ILE A 44 4.46 -8.85 -3.48
C ILE A 44 3.54 -8.59 -2.27
N MET A 45 2.59 -7.68 -2.39
CA MET A 45 1.63 -7.39 -1.31
C MET A 45 0.76 -8.59 -0.98
N LYS A 46 0.25 -9.29 -2.01
CA LYS A 46 -0.57 -10.50 -1.83
C LYS A 46 0.21 -11.64 -1.19
N ILE A 47 1.46 -11.83 -1.55
CA ILE A 47 2.36 -12.82 -0.93
C ILE A 47 2.56 -12.47 0.55
N LEU A 48 2.88 -11.22 0.87
CA LEU A 48 3.08 -10.74 2.23
C LEU A 48 1.86 -10.97 3.12
N LEU A 49 0.64 -10.85 2.56
CA LEU A 49 -0.61 -11.14 3.24
C LEU A 49 -0.92 -12.65 3.35
N GLY A 50 -0.08 -13.51 2.77
CA GLY A 50 -0.33 -14.94 2.71
C GLY A 50 -1.55 -15.31 1.85
N LEU A 51 -1.89 -14.48 0.86
CA LEU A 51 -2.94 -14.78 -0.13
C LEU A 51 -2.41 -15.63 -1.29
N LEU A 52 -1.10 -15.63 -1.49
CA LEU A 52 -0.40 -16.41 -2.50
C LEU A 52 0.73 -17.20 -1.81
N GLN A 53 0.92 -18.46 -2.22
CA GLN A 53 2.04 -19.28 -1.74
C GLN A 53 3.30 -18.91 -2.51
N HIS A 54 4.43 -18.89 -1.83
CA HIS A 54 5.71 -18.48 -2.41
C HIS A 54 6.82 -19.49 -2.03
N GLU A 55 7.92 -19.43 -2.75
CA GLU A 55 9.19 -20.02 -2.38
C GLU A 55 10.06 -18.96 -1.66
N GLY A 56 11.04 -19.41 -0.88
CA GLY A 56 11.86 -18.53 -0.05
C GLY A 56 11.19 -18.18 1.28
N HIS A 57 11.72 -17.19 1.98
CA HIS A 57 11.27 -16.82 3.32
C HIS A 57 10.82 -15.37 3.40
N ILE A 58 9.69 -15.12 4.07
CA ILE A 58 9.23 -13.77 4.41
C ILE A 58 8.97 -13.74 5.91
N ILE A 59 9.57 -12.77 6.58
CA ILE A 59 9.45 -12.58 8.03
C ILE A 59 8.84 -11.22 8.30
N VAL A 60 7.77 -11.19 9.09
CA VAL A 60 7.13 -9.98 9.63
C VAL A 60 7.40 -9.97 11.14
N ASP A 61 8.26 -9.07 11.59
CA ASP A 61 8.86 -9.07 12.93
C ASP A 61 9.60 -10.38 13.22
N SER A 62 8.99 -11.27 13.98
CA SER A 62 9.55 -12.59 14.28
C SER A 62 8.72 -13.74 13.71
N LEU A 63 7.67 -13.41 12.93
CA LEU A 63 6.72 -14.38 12.39
C LEU A 63 7.01 -14.63 10.92
N GLU A 64 7.23 -15.87 10.55
CA GLU A 64 7.32 -16.28 9.14
C GLU A 64 5.94 -16.28 8.49
N VAL A 65 5.88 -15.84 7.23
CA VAL A 65 4.63 -15.79 6.43
C VAL A 65 4.27 -17.21 6.00
N GLU A 66 3.63 -17.94 6.88
CA GLU A 66 3.14 -19.31 6.69
C GLU A 66 1.73 -19.48 7.29
N LYS A 67 1.02 -20.53 6.89
CA LYS A 67 -0.42 -20.70 7.22
C LYS A 67 -0.73 -20.57 8.71
N LYS A 68 0.11 -21.10 9.58
CA LYS A 68 -0.12 -21.05 11.04
C LYS A 68 -0.06 -19.63 11.61
N ASN A 69 0.71 -18.72 10.96
CA ASN A 69 0.97 -17.36 11.43
C ASN A 69 0.07 -16.31 10.73
N TYR A 70 -0.67 -16.66 9.66
CA TYR A 70 -1.50 -15.72 8.92
C TYR A 70 -2.45 -14.88 9.78
N PRO A 71 -3.16 -15.44 10.79
CA PRO A 71 -4.04 -14.62 11.62
C PRO A 71 -3.31 -13.48 12.34
N GLU A 72 -2.15 -13.78 12.93
CA GLU A 72 -1.36 -12.80 13.68
C GLU A 72 -0.69 -11.77 12.76
N ILE A 73 -0.18 -12.22 11.61
CA ILE A 73 0.42 -11.32 10.60
C ILE A 73 -0.65 -10.35 10.05
N ARG A 74 -1.85 -10.84 9.71
CA ARG A 74 -2.94 -10.02 9.17
C ARG A 74 -3.50 -9.00 10.18
N LYS A 75 -3.34 -9.23 11.48
CA LYS A 75 -3.65 -8.20 12.49
C LYS A 75 -2.70 -7.00 12.40
N LYS A 76 -1.44 -7.24 12.03
CA LYS A 76 -0.40 -6.22 11.92
C LYS A 76 -0.43 -5.47 10.58
N LEU A 77 -0.97 -6.09 9.53
CA LEU A 77 -0.95 -5.58 8.16
C LEU A 77 -2.34 -5.06 7.75
N GLY A 78 -2.43 -3.77 7.45
CA GLY A 78 -3.60 -3.20 6.80
C GLY A 78 -3.39 -3.18 5.28
N TYR A 79 -4.40 -3.54 4.49
CA TYR A 79 -4.29 -3.53 3.03
C TYR A 79 -5.39 -2.68 2.39
N VAL A 80 -4.98 -1.60 1.75
CA VAL A 80 -5.86 -0.72 0.96
C VAL A 80 -5.81 -1.21 -0.49
N LEU A 81 -6.95 -1.70 -0.96
CA LEU A 81 -7.10 -2.23 -2.32
C LEU A 81 -7.07 -1.10 -3.37
N GLN A 82 -6.63 -1.42 -4.58
CA GLN A 82 -6.67 -0.51 -5.72
C GLN A 82 -8.10 -0.02 -6.00
N ASP A 83 -9.07 -0.91 -5.93
CA ASP A 83 -10.49 -0.59 -6.13
C ASP A 83 -11.22 -0.54 -4.79
N SER A 84 -11.66 0.66 -4.41
CA SER A 84 -12.41 0.87 -3.17
C SER A 84 -13.80 0.23 -3.20
N ASP A 85 -14.39 -0.02 -4.37
CA ASP A 85 -15.68 -0.71 -4.48
C ASP A 85 -15.56 -2.18 -4.06
N ASN A 86 -14.40 -2.78 -4.28
CA ASN A 86 -14.12 -4.15 -3.83
C ASN A 86 -13.74 -4.22 -2.33
N GLN A 87 -13.40 -3.09 -1.71
CA GLN A 87 -13.07 -3.04 -0.29
C GLN A 87 -14.26 -2.69 0.59
N MET A 88 -15.12 -1.77 0.12
CA MET A 88 -16.29 -1.28 0.84
C MET A 88 -17.52 -2.11 0.44
N PHE A 89 -17.86 -3.14 1.21
CA PHE A 89 -18.88 -4.12 0.86
C PHE A 89 -20.12 -4.10 1.78
N MET A 90 -20.08 -3.38 2.89
CA MET A 90 -21.21 -3.18 3.79
C MET A 90 -22.12 -2.02 3.29
N PRO A 91 -23.36 -1.91 3.78
CA PRO A 91 -24.26 -0.85 3.38
C PRO A 91 -23.75 0.58 3.66
N THR A 92 -23.08 0.78 4.81
CA THR A 92 -22.62 2.10 5.28
C THR A 92 -21.15 2.08 5.65
N VAL A 93 -20.53 3.26 5.66
CA VAL A 93 -19.13 3.45 6.10
C VAL A 93 -18.94 2.93 7.53
N TYR A 94 -19.87 3.21 8.44
CA TYR A 94 -19.83 2.75 9.82
C TYR A 94 -19.76 1.21 9.91
N GLU A 95 -20.61 0.52 9.16
CA GLU A 95 -20.66 -0.95 9.17
C GLU A 95 -19.39 -1.57 8.60
N ASP A 96 -18.81 -1.00 7.53
CA ASP A 96 -17.52 -1.45 7.01
C ASP A 96 -16.39 -1.24 8.03
N MET A 97 -16.37 -0.10 8.71
CA MET A 97 -15.34 0.19 9.71
C MET A 97 -15.47 -0.68 10.97
N MET A 98 -16.68 -1.07 11.34
CA MET A 98 -16.94 -1.97 12.47
C MET A 98 -16.58 -3.42 12.15
N PHE A 99 -16.57 -3.81 10.88
CA PHE A 99 -16.43 -5.21 10.46
C PHE A 99 -15.14 -5.87 10.97
N ALA A 100 -13.99 -5.23 10.73
CA ALA A 100 -12.70 -5.82 11.14
C ALA A 100 -12.54 -5.83 12.67
N PRO A 101 -12.75 -4.75 13.42
CA PRO A 101 -12.65 -4.77 14.88
C PRO A 101 -13.55 -5.86 15.52
N MET A 102 -14.80 -5.98 15.08
CA MET A 102 -15.71 -6.99 15.60
C MET A 102 -15.23 -8.43 15.32
N ASN A 103 -14.69 -8.69 14.12
CA ASN A 103 -14.14 -10.01 13.75
C ASN A 103 -12.86 -10.36 14.51
N TYR A 104 -12.10 -9.37 14.96
CA TYR A 104 -10.89 -9.55 15.76
C TYR A 104 -11.16 -9.58 17.27
N GLY A 105 -12.46 -9.59 17.68
CA GLY A 105 -12.88 -9.84 19.05
C GLY A 105 -12.93 -8.62 19.96
N PHE A 106 -12.88 -7.39 19.40
CA PHE A 106 -13.17 -6.18 20.18
C PHE A 106 -14.63 -6.16 20.59
N THR A 107 -14.93 -5.63 21.76
CA THR A 107 -16.31 -5.33 22.15
C THR A 107 -16.88 -4.25 21.23
N ARG A 108 -18.23 -4.19 21.16
CA ARG A 108 -18.88 -3.17 20.33
C ARG A 108 -18.47 -1.76 20.70
N ASP A 109 -18.39 -1.47 21.98
CA ASP A 109 -18.02 -0.14 22.49
C ASP A 109 -16.56 0.23 22.14
N GLU A 110 -15.63 -0.72 22.24
CA GLU A 110 -14.24 -0.54 21.83
C GLU A 110 -14.13 -0.31 20.31
N ALA A 111 -14.84 -1.10 19.53
CA ALA A 111 -14.88 -0.97 18.07
C ALA A 111 -15.46 0.40 17.66
N GLU A 112 -16.58 0.81 18.26
CA GLU A 112 -17.21 2.10 17.96
C GLU A 112 -16.32 3.29 18.34
N LYS A 113 -15.64 3.22 19.48
CA LYS A 113 -14.65 4.23 19.90
C LYS A 113 -13.53 4.35 18.87
N ARG A 114 -12.95 3.24 18.39
CA ARG A 114 -11.90 3.23 17.35
C ARG A 114 -12.39 3.85 16.03
N VAL A 115 -13.61 3.50 15.62
CA VAL A 115 -14.25 4.08 14.42
C VAL A 115 -14.37 5.59 14.56
N ASP A 116 -14.91 6.09 15.67
CA ASP A 116 -15.11 7.51 15.91
C ASP A 116 -13.78 8.28 15.98
N GLU A 117 -12.78 7.75 16.67
CA GLU A 117 -11.45 8.34 16.75
C GLU A 117 -10.79 8.42 15.36
N THR A 118 -10.91 7.36 14.56
CA THR A 118 -10.35 7.31 13.21
C THR A 118 -11.04 8.30 12.28
N LEU A 119 -12.37 8.33 12.27
CA LEU A 119 -13.14 9.28 11.45
C LEU A 119 -12.84 10.73 11.84
N LYS A 120 -12.72 11.04 13.14
CA LYS A 120 -12.32 12.37 13.63
C LYS A 120 -10.92 12.74 13.15
N LYS A 121 -9.95 11.82 13.29
CA LYS A 121 -8.56 12.04 12.86
C LYS A 121 -8.45 12.34 11.36
N LEU A 122 -9.29 11.69 10.55
CA LEU A 122 -9.31 11.89 9.09
C LEU A 122 -10.26 12.98 8.62
N GLY A 123 -11.05 13.61 9.49
CA GLY A 123 -12.05 14.62 9.13
C GLY A 123 -13.24 14.05 8.35
N LEU A 124 -13.61 12.78 8.60
CA LEU A 124 -14.65 12.04 7.84
C LEU A 124 -15.90 11.74 8.66
N MET A 125 -16.13 12.45 9.77
CA MET A 125 -17.28 12.18 10.65
C MET A 125 -18.65 12.27 9.96
N GLU A 126 -18.79 13.16 8.99
CA GLU A 126 -20.02 13.30 8.21
C GLU A 126 -20.34 12.08 7.33
N LEU A 127 -19.33 11.24 7.05
CA LEU A 127 -19.52 10.02 6.25
C LEU A 127 -19.97 8.83 7.10
N LYS A 128 -19.87 8.88 8.45
CA LYS A 128 -20.10 7.73 9.34
C LYS A 128 -21.34 6.92 8.97
N HIS A 129 -22.48 7.57 8.77
CA HIS A 129 -23.76 6.90 8.48
C HIS A 129 -24.19 7.01 7.01
N ARG A 130 -23.29 7.46 6.13
CA ARG A 130 -23.56 7.50 4.70
C ARG A 130 -23.50 6.11 4.10
N HIS A 131 -24.39 5.86 3.15
CA HIS A 131 -24.34 4.64 2.34
C HIS A 131 -23.16 4.69 1.37
N ASN A 132 -22.44 3.57 1.22
CA ASN A 132 -21.27 3.48 0.36
C ASN A 132 -21.53 3.81 -1.12
N HIS A 133 -22.75 3.59 -1.61
CA HIS A 133 -23.16 3.95 -2.97
C HIS A 133 -23.58 5.42 -3.13
N LYS A 134 -23.58 6.22 -2.04
CA LYS A 134 -23.99 7.64 -2.02
C LYS A 134 -22.84 8.59 -1.68
N ILE A 135 -21.62 8.11 -1.65
CA ILE A 135 -20.41 8.92 -1.45
C ILE A 135 -19.60 8.97 -2.75
N SER A 136 -18.85 10.05 -2.94
CA SER A 136 -17.98 10.22 -4.10
C SER A 136 -16.82 9.21 -4.10
N GLY A 137 -16.17 9.01 -5.25
CA GLY A 137 -15.01 8.11 -5.35
C GLY A 137 -13.86 8.51 -4.41
N GLY A 138 -13.61 9.81 -4.24
CA GLY A 138 -12.61 10.32 -3.31
C GLY A 138 -12.98 10.07 -1.84
N GLU A 139 -14.23 10.33 -1.46
CA GLU A 139 -14.76 10.01 -0.12
C GLU A 139 -14.68 8.50 0.15
N LYS A 140 -15.02 7.68 -0.85
CA LYS A 140 -14.92 6.21 -0.74
C LYS A 140 -13.49 5.75 -0.56
N ARG A 141 -12.51 6.34 -1.27
CA ARG A 141 -11.08 6.05 -1.08
C ARG A 141 -10.64 6.38 0.33
N MET A 142 -11.01 7.54 0.85
CA MET A 142 -10.67 7.94 2.22
C MET A 142 -11.38 7.07 3.26
N ALA A 143 -12.65 6.69 3.03
CA ALA A 143 -13.37 5.75 3.88
C ALA A 143 -12.71 4.35 3.87
N ALA A 144 -12.27 3.85 2.72
CA ALA A 144 -11.53 2.59 2.61
C ALA A 144 -10.22 2.62 3.40
N ILE A 145 -9.50 3.73 3.42
CA ILE A 145 -8.32 3.91 4.29
C ILE A 145 -8.74 3.92 5.76
N ALA A 146 -9.85 4.59 6.10
CA ALA A 146 -10.37 4.65 7.46
C ALA A 146 -10.73 3.24 8.00
N THR A 147 -11.29 2.35 7.17
CA THR A 147 -11.59 0.96 7.60
C THR A 147 -10.34 0.22 8.06
N ILE A 148 -9.23 0.43 7.38
CA ILE A 148 -7.95 -0.19 7.73
C ILE A 148 -7.37 0.44 9.01
N LEU A 149 -7.41 1.77 9.11
CA LEU A 149 -6.85 2.49 10.26
C LEU A 149 -7.63 2.26 11.57
N ALA A 150 -8.90 1.88 11.50
CA ALA A 150 -9.69 1.51 12.68
C ALA A 150 -9.11 0.29 13.44
N MET A 151 -8.32 -0.55 12.75
CA MET A 151 -7.58 -1.67 13.36
C MET A 151 -6.25 -1.27 13.98
N ASP A 152 -5.76 -0.05 13.71
CA ASP A 152 -4.44 0.44 14.12
C ASP A 152 -3.30 -0.51 13.71
N PRO A 153 -3.15 -0.82 12.43
CA PRO A 153 -2.12 -1.74 11.95
C PRO A 153 -0.72 -1.15 12.14
N GLU A 154 0.28 -2.02 12.28
CA GLU A 154 1.70 -1.61 12.35
C GLU A 154 2.24 -1.23 10.95
N VAL A 155 1.71 -1.87 9.91
CA VAL A 155 2.12 -1.66 8.51
C VAL A 155 0.89 -1.46 7.64
N ILE A 156 0.96 -0.49 6.73
CA ILE A 156 -0.10 -0.22 5.75
C ILE A 156 0.43 -0.52 4.34
N LEU A 157 -0.22 -1.45 3.67
CA LEU A 157 -0.02 -1.75 2.26
C LEU A 157 -1.04 -0.98 1.44
N MET A 158 -0.60 -0.23 0.45
CA MET A 158 -1.48 0.55 -0.43
C MET A 158 -1.20 0.19 -1.89
N ASP A 159 -2.20 -0.36 -2.56
CA ASP A 159 -2.11 -0.72 -3.98
C ASP A 159 -2.78 0.35 -4.84
N GLU A 160 -1.98 1.09 -5.60
CA GLU A 160 -2.41 2.19 -6.47
C GLU A 160 -3.40 3.17 -5.80
N PRO A 161 -3.07 3.76 -4.63
CA PRO A 161 -4.05 4.48 -3.82
C PRO A 161 -4.56 5.78 -4.45
N SER A 162 -3.82 6.39 -5.40
CA SER A 162 -4.20 7.64 -6.08
C SER A 162 -4.99 7.43 -7.37
N THR A 163 -5.18 6.18 -7.82
CA THR A 163 -5.88 5.87 -9.07
C THR A 163 -7.32 6.40 -9.04
N ALA A 164 -7.74 7.03 -10.14
CA ALA A 164 -9.08 7.60 -10.35
C ALA A 164 -9.47 8.72 -9.38
N LEU A 165 -8.54 9.30 -8.64
CA LEU A 165 -8.80 10.49 -7.84
C LEU A 165 -8.63 11.77 -8.66
N ASP A 166 -9.54 12.73 -8.43
CA ASP A 166 -9.34 14.10 -8.89
C ASP A 166 -8.16 14.77 -8.14
N PRO A 167 -7.64 15.91 -8.63
CA PRO A 167 -6.45 16.55 -8.03
C PRO A 167 -6.63 16.92 -6.55
N MET A 168 -7.83 17.30 -6.12
CA MET A 168 -8.10 17.72 -4.74
C MET A 168 -8.09 16.52 -3.79
N ASN A 169 -8.78 15.43 -4.17
CA ASN A 169 -8.81 14.19 -3.41
C ASN A 169 -7.42 13.52 -3.40
N ARG A 170 -6.68 13.56 -4.51
CA ARG A 170 -5.28 13.11 -4.57
C ARG A 170 -4.40 13.89 -3.58
N ARG A 171 -4.54 15.22 -3.49
CA ARG A 171 -3.79 16.04 -2.53
C ARG A 171 -4.16 15.69 -1.08
N THR A 172 -5.43 15.48 -0.80
CA THR A 172 -5.91 15.04 0.52
C THR A 172 -5.30 13.69 0.90
N LEU A 173 -5.29 12.72 -0.02
CA LEU A 173 -4.64 11.43 0.16
C LEU A 173 -3.15 11.56 0.51
N ILE A 174 -2.39 12.32 -0.28
CA ILE A 174 -0.95 12.57 -0.05
C ILE A 174 -0.71 13.14 1.35
N ASN A 175 -1.48 14.15 1.74
CA ASN A 175 -1.37 14.77 3.06
C ASN A 175 -1.70 13.78 4.18
N THR A 176 -2.70 12.94 3.99
CA THR A 176 -3.06 11.87 4.93
C THR A 176 -1.92 10.86 5.07
N ILE A 177 -1.39 10.34 3.96
CA ILE A 177 -0.27 9.37 3.98
C ILE A 177 0.94 9.93 4.75
N LYS A 178 1.27 11.21 4.55
CA LYS A 178 2.39 11.87 5.23
C LYS A 178 2.21 11.99 6.74
N GLN A 179 0.98 12.03 7.23
CA GLN A 179 0.66 12.14 8.66
C GLN A 179 0.55 10.79 9.38
N LEU A 180 0.47 9.69 8.64
CA LEU A 180 0.37 8.34 9.21
C LEU A 180 1.73 7.91 9.76
N PRO A 181 1.84 7.52 11.05
CA PRO A 181 3.10 7.11 11.66
C PRO A 181 3.55 5.68 11.30
N GLN A 182 2.63 4.86 10.80
CA GLN A 182 2.87 3.45 10.49
C GLN A 182 3.94 3.28 9.40
N THR A 183 4.58 2.11 9.37
CA THR A 183 5.35 1.65 8.20
C THR A 183 4.43 1.53 7.00
N LYS A 184 4.84 2.01 5.83
CA LYS A 184 4.00 1.99 4.62
C LYS A 184 4.73 1.37 3.45
N ILE A 185 4.00 0.56 2.69
CA ILE A 185 4.43 0.04 1.39
C ILE A 185 3.39 0.49 0.37
N ILE A 186 3.80 1.34 -0.55
CA ILE A 186 2.91 1.96 -1.54
C ILE A 186 3.33 1.50 -2.94
N ALA A 187 2.52 0.65 -3.57
CA ALA A 187 2.68 0.35 -4.99
C ALA A 187 1.97 1.42 -5.80
N SER A 188 2.69 2.10 -6.68
CA SER A 188 2.07 3.10 -7.55
C SER A 188 2.90 3.40 -8.80
N HIS A 189 2.18 3.85 -9.85
CA HIS A 189 2.76 4.47 -11.03
C HIS A 189 2.74 6.02 -10.94
N ASP A 190 2.10 6.59 -9.91
CA ASP A 190 2.11 8.03 -9.61
C ASP A 190 3.42 8.42 -8.93
N LEU A 191 4.45 8.70 -9.74
CA LEU A 191 5.80 8.98 -9.24
C LEU A 191 5.88 10.31 -8.47
N ASP A 192 5.03 11.28 -8.76
CA ASP A 192 4.94 12.53 -8.00
C ASP A 192 4.44 12.28 -6.57
N MET A 193 3.43 11.41 -6.41
CA MET A 193 2.97 10.98 -5.09
C MET A 193 4.07 10.21 -4.34
N ILE A 194 4.75 9.29 -5.01
CA ILE A 194 5.86 8.52 -4.42
C ILE A 194 6.99 9.46 -3.97
N LEU A 195 7.35 10.45 -4.80
CA LEU A 195 8.38 11.45 -4.48
C LEU A 195 8.02 12.27 -3.23
N GLU A 196 6.73 12.60 -3.05
CA GLU A 196 6.25 13.38 -1.90
C GLU A 196 6.08 12.57 -0.61
N THR A 197 5.82 11.27 -0.70
CA THR A 197 5.40 10.45 0.45
C THR A 197 6.41 9.42 0.90
N CYS A 198 7.27 8.93 0.02
CA CYS A 198 8.17 7.83 0.30
C CYS A 198 9.60 8.31 0.58
N ASN A 199 10.29 7.68 1.53
CA ASN A 199 11.71 7.95 1.80
C ASN A 199 12.65 7.02 1.02
N ARG A 200 12.14 5.87 0.58
CA ARG A 200 12.86 4.83 -0.18
C ARG A 200 12.00 4.28 -1.29
N VAL A 201 12.62 3.92 -2.38
CA VAL A 201 11.96 3.32 -3.56
C VAL A 201 12.66 2.00 -3.91
N ILE A 202 11.85 1.00 -4.23
CA ILE A 202 12.28 -0.25 -4.84
C ILE A 202 11.69 -0.28 -6.25
N LEU A 203 12.55 -0.25 -7.26
CA LEU A 203 12.18 -0.36 -8.66
C LEU A 203 12.18 -1.83 -9.08
N LEU A 204 11.02 -2.28 -9.51
CA LEU A 204 10.79 -3.65 -10.00
C LEU A 204 10.69 -3.66 -11.52
N ASN A 205 11.35 -4.60 -12.15
CA ASN A 205 11.18 -4.90 -13.55
C ASN A 205 11.21 -6.42 -13.78
N HIS A 206 10.20 -6.94 -14.49
CA HIS A 206 10.04 -8.38 -14.78
C HIS A 206 10.22 -9.32 -13.55
N GLY A 207 9.73 -8.88 -12.39
CA GLY A 207 9.77 -9.65 -11.14
C GLY A 207 11.09 -9.61 -10.39
N GLU A 208 12.02 -8.76 -10.80
CA GLU A 208 13.34 -8.57 -10.16
C GLU A 208 13.48 -7.15 -9.61
N ILE A 209 14.30 -6.97 -8.58
CA ILE A 209 14.69 -5.64 -8.09
C ILE A 209 15.80 -5.11 -8.98
N VAL A 210 15.54 -4.02 -9.69
CA VAL A 210 16.55 -3.33 -10.51
C VAL A 210 17.30 -2.28 -9.71
N ALA A 211 16.59 -1.59 -8.82
CA ALA A 211 17.20 -0.59 -7.95
C ALA A 211 16.46 -0.53 -6.62
N ASP A 212 17.18 -0.22 -5.57
CA ASP A 212 16.71 -0.04 -4.21
C ASP A 212 17.50 1.08 -3.53
N GLY A 213 16.84 2.19 -3.20
CA GLY A 213 17.56 3.35 -2.67
C GLY A 213 16.63 4.51 -2.28
N LYS A 214 17.23 5.66 -1.98
CA LYS A 214 16.50 6.85 -1.59
C LYS A 214 15.63 7.35 -2.75
N THR A 215 14.39 7.69 -2.43
CA THR A 215 13.39 8.14 -3.42
C THR A 215 13.93 9.21 -4.36
N LYS A 216 14.51 10.27 -3.81
CA LYS A 216 14.99 11.40 -4.62
C LYS A 216 16.13 10.99 -5.57
N GLU A 217 17.05 10.12 -5.12
CA GLU A 217 18.18 9.67 -5.94
C GLU A 217 17.70 8.82 -7.14
N LEU A 218 16.76 7.92 -6.91
CA LEU A 218 16.25 7.04 -7.97
C LEU A 218 15.29 7.78 -8.91
N LEU A 219 14.40 8.62 -8.39
CA LEU A 219 13.40 9.31 -9.22
C LEU A 219 13.96 10.51 -10.00
N THR A 220 15.19 10.95 -9.74
CA THR A 220 15.90 11.93 -10.60
C THR A 220 16.79 11.27 -11.64
N ASN A 221 16.99 9.96 -11.60
CA ASN A 221 17.79 9.23 -12.56
C ASN A 221 16.95 8.88 -13.80
N ARG A 222 16.89 9.83 -14.77
CA ARG A 222 16.14 9.69 -16.03
C ARG A 222 16.45 8.39 -16.74
N LYS A 223 17.73 8.08 -16.95
CA LYS A 223 18.17 6.88 -17.68
C LYS A 223 17.69 5.61 -17.00
N LEU A 224 17.81 5.50 -15.67
CA LEU A 224 17.31 4.34 -14.92
C LEU A 224 15.81 4.14 -15.15
N LEU A 225 15.03 5.21 -15.12
CA LEU A 225 13.57 5.13 -15.30
C LEU A 225 13.21 4.73 -16.73
N GLU A 226 13.79 5.38 -17.74
CA GLU A 226 13.53 5.11 -19.17
C GLU A 226 13.95 3.69 -19.58
N ASP A 227 15.10 3.20 -19.12
CA ASP A 227 15.56 1.82 -19.34
C ASP A 227 14.57 0.79 -18.76
N ASN A 228 13.73 1.21 -17.78
CA ASN A 228 12.72 0.38 -17.14
C ASN A 228 11.28 0.77 -17.54
N ARG A 229 11.09 1.42 -18.69
CA ARG A 229 9.79 1.82 -19.24
C ARG A 229 8.98 2.74 -18.33
N MET A 230 9.66 3.64 -17.64
CA MET A 230 9.08 4.67 -16.79
C MET A 230 9.60 6.04 -17.22
N GLU A 231 8.84 7.07 -16.91
CA GLU A 231 9.24 8.46 -17.13
C GLU A 231 9.63 9.12 -15.80
N LEU A 232 10.29 10.27 -15.86
CA LEU A 232 10.50 11.10 -14.68
C LEU A 232 9.15 11.54 -14.07
N PRO A 233 9.08 11.76 -12.74
CA PRO A 233 7.95 12.47 -12.13
C PRO A 233 7.65 13.75 -12.90
N LEU A 234 6.37 14.07 -13.10
CA LEU A 234 5.96 15.24 -13.89
C LEU A 234 6.61 16.55 -13.38
N CYS A 235 6.70 16.69 -12.06
CA CYS A 235 7.32 17.85 -11.43
C CYS A 235 8.84 17.96 -11.70
N LEU A 236 9.50 16.91 -12.17
CA LEU A 236 10.94 16.90 -12.45
C LEU A 236 11.27 16.93 -13.94
N GLN A 237 10.31 16.75 -14.84
CA GLN A 237 10.57 16.66 -16.29
C GLN A 237 11.27 17.89 -16.89
N HIS A 238 11.05 19.08 -16.31
CA HIS A 238 11.68 20.31 -16.77
C HIS A 238 12.92 20.73 -15.96
N THR A 239 13.24 20.04 -14.88
CA THR A 239 14.33 20.40 -13.98
C THR A 239 15.54 19.48 -14.07
N VAL A 240 15.33 18.25 -14.56
CA VAL A 240 16.41 17.28 -14.77
C VAL A 240 16.85 17.36 -16.24
N PRO A 241 18.13 17.70 -16.53
CA PRO A 241 18.63 17.79 -17.89
C PRO A 241 18.47 16.46 -18.64
N ASP A 242 18.24 16.56 -19.95
CA ASP A 242 18.39 15.39 -20.82
C ASP A 242 19.86 14.98 -20.80
N ASN A 243 20.13 13.73 -20.42
CA ASN A 243 21.49 13.21 -20.55
C ASN A 243 21.74 12.99 -22.05
N GLU A 244 22.64 13.79 -22.66
CA GLU A 244 23.20 13.54 -23.98
C GLU A 244 23.98 12.22 -24.05
#